data_f87f066cac4a031e505aa2726b59ec84
#
_entry.id   f87f066cac4a031e505aa2726b59ec84
#
_cell.length_a   1.000
_cell.length_b   1.000
_cell.length_c   1.000
_cell.angle_alpha   90.00
_cell.angle_beta   90.00
_cell.angle_gamma   90.00
#
_symmetry.space_group_name_H-M   'P 1'
#
loop_
_entity.id
_entity.type
_entity.pdbx_description
1 polymer ?
#
loop_
_entity_poly.entity_id
_entity_poly.type
_entity_poly.pdbx_seq_one_letter_code
_entity_poly.pdbx_strand_id
1 'polypeptide(L)'
;MADEDLSPAQKLAIAANFVLNTPPGQTANVMDDVRLLVGPSVLTADKEASLLARVNKERFTAVEVEGRKVLLTVHGEMPNGTFLDPKNSCSLDVDHKSLTATKSAEPLAAAVQTALDGARGLREAVDREMSSYVSGFLPSAVVTTYGSEGNGIKVICCVSSQLADLNNYWAGAWRSEWTLEVPKGGSIGTLTGKVVVHVHYFEDGNVQLDDKAVFQKECPAGADVVGAEFTKLVKASEQNFMAKLEDIYATMSDSVLQGLRRRLPVTRTKFDWDKLAVARLAGDLQKAAAIS
;
A
#
# COMPACT_ATOMS: atom_id res chain seq x y z
N MET A 1 -22.16 -30.81 -17.90
CA MET A 1 -20.90 -30.64 -17.14
C MET A 1 -21.32 -30.73 -15.69
N ALA A 2 -20.86 -31.71 -14.95
CA ALA A 2 -21.14 -31.79 -13.50
C ALA A 2 -20.48 -30.54 -12.84
N ASP A 3 -21.27 -29.78 -12.10
CA ASP A 3 -20.74 -28.78 -11.20
C ASP A 3 -19.87 -29.50 -10.16
N GLU A 4 -18.56 -29.54 -10.38
CA GLU A 4 -17.65 -30.00 -9.33
C GLU A 4 -17.71 -28.97 -8.20
N ASP A 5 -18.39 -29.34 -7.13
CA ASP A 5 -18.45 -28.53 -5.92
C ASP A 5 -17.04 -28.26 -5.40
N LEU A 6 -16.64 -26.99 -5.38
CA LEU A 6 -15.34 -26.58 -4.87
C LEU A 6 -15.14 -27.08 -3.43
N SER A 7 -13.99 -27.65 -3.15
CA SER A 7 -13.62 -28.05 -1.80
C SER A 7 -13.55 -26.84 -0.86
N PRO A 8 -13.72 -27.00 0.47
CA PRO A 8 -13.58 -25.91 1.43
C PRO A 8 -12.24 -25.17 1.34
N ALA A 9 -11.15 -25.86 1.00
CA ALA A 9 -9.84 -25.25 0.81
C ALA A 9 -9.79 -24.36 -0.44
N GLN A 10 -10.40 -24.79 -1.55
CA GLN A 10 -10.50 -23.98 -2.76
C GLN A 10 -11.39 -22.76 -2.55
N LYS A 11 -12.52 -22.91 -1.87
CA LYS A 11 -13.41 -21.79 -1.49
C LYS A 11 -12.65 -20.77 -0.64
N LEU A 12 -11.89 -21.22 0.35
CA LEU A 12 -11.07 -20.34 1.20
C LEU A 12 -9.95 -19.63 0.39
N ALA A 13 -9.30 -20.32 -0.53
CA ALA A 13 -8.25 -19.71 -1.37
C ALA A 13 -8.81 -18.61 -2.27
N ILE A 14 -9.98 -18.83 -2.87
CA ILE A 14 -10.69 -17.82 -3.68
C ILE A 14 -11.10 -16.64 -2.79
N ALA A 15 -11.69 -16.89 -1.63
CA ALA A 15 -12.06 -15.88 -0.66
C ALA A 15 -10.87 -15.02 -0.23
N ALA A 16 -9.74 -15.66 0.09
CA ALA A 16 -8.50 -14.97 0.44
C ALA A 16 -8.01 -14.06 -0.70
N ASN A 17 -8.12 -14.52 -1.94
CA ASN A 17 -7.72 -13.72 -3.11
C ASN A 17 -8.59 -12.45 -3.27
N PHE A 18 -9.90 -12.53 -3.05
CA PHE A 18 -10.77 -11.35 -3.04
C PHE A 18 -10.34 -10.33 -1.98
N VAL A 19 -10.08 -10.78 -0.76
CA VAL A 19 -9.71 -9.88 0.34
C VAL A 19 -8.31 -9.27 0.12
N LEU A 20 -7.36 -10.05 -0.39
CA LEU A 20 -6.00 -9.57 -0.69
C LEU A 20 -5.99 -8.51 -1.81
N ASN A 21 -6.88 -8.64 -2.79
CA ASN A 21 -6.97 -7.71 -3.92
C ASN A 21 -8.07 -6.65 -3.77
N THR A 22 -8.58 -6.46 -2.56
CA THR A 22 -9.59 -5.43 -2.27
C THR A 22 -9.06 -4.04 -2.59
N PRO A 23 -9.87 -3.16 -3.19
CA PRO A 23 -9.51 -1.76 -3.35
C PRO A 23 -9.21 -1.06 -2.02
N PRO A 24 -8.41 0.00 -2.01
CA PRO A 24 -8.12 0.76 -0.79
C PRO A 24 -9.41 1.23 -0.09
N GLY A 25 -9.46 1.08 1.23
CA GLY A 25 -10.61 1.49 2.05
C GLY A 25 -11.79 0.52 2.09
N GLN A 26 -11.81 -0.54 1.27
CA GLN A 26 -12.98 -1.44 1.16
C GLN A 26 -12.78 -2.83 1.80
N THR A 27 -11.69 -3.05 2.53
CA THR A 27 -11.36 -4.38 3.10
C THR A 27 -12.46 -4.91 4.02
N ALA A 28 -13.07 -4.07 4.84
CA ALA A 28 -14.15 -4.49 5.74
C ALA A 28 -15.39 -4.95 4.96
N ASN A 29 -15.83 -4.17 3.97
CA ASN A 29 -16.99 -4.49 3.15
C ASN A 29 -16.80 -5.80 2.39
N VAL A 30 -15.64 -5.98 1.72
CA VAL A 30 -15.33 -7.23 1.01
C VAL A 30 -15.21 -8.41 1.96
N MET A 31 -14.72 -8.21 3.19
CA MET A 31 -14.68 -9.27 4.19
C MET A 31 -16.09 -9.70 4.62
N ASP A 32 -17.01 -8.75 4.78
CA ASP A 32 -18.42 -9.05 5.11
C ASP A 32 -19.10 -9.84 3.98
N ASP A 33 -18.90 -9.43 2.72
CA ASP A 33 -19.41 -10.16 1.55
C ASP A 33 -18.83 -11.57 1.46
N VAL A 34 -17.52 -11.72 1.68
CA VAL A 34 -16.84 -13.02 1.67
C VAL A 34 -17.37 -13.95 2.77
N ARG A 35 -17.65 -13.43 3.98
CA ARG A 35 -18.28 -14.23 5.05
C ARG A 35 -19.63 -14.79 4.62
N LEU A 36 -20.46 -13.99 3.94
CA LEU A 36 -21.76 -14.42 3.43
C LEU A 36 -21.61 -15.49 2.35
N LEU A 37 -20.65 -15.34 1.45
CA LEU A 37 -20.45 -16.25 0.32
C LEU A 37 -19.92 -17.63 0.71
N VAL A 38 -18.92 -17.69 1.60
CA VAL A 38 -18.26 -18.97 1.94
C VAL A 38 -18.80 -19.62 3.21
N GLY A 39 -19.48 -18.87 4.06
CA GLY A 39 -20.07 -19.32 5.30
C GLY A 39 -19.08 -19.59 6.43
N PRO A 40 -19.57 -19.67 7.69
CA PRO A 40 -18.73 -19.76 8.89
C PRO A 40 -18.02 -21.11 9.05
N SER A 41 -18.47 -22.16 8.36
CA SER A 41 -17.81 -23.46 8.38
C SER A 41 -16.51 -23.48 7.57
N VAL A 42 -16.39 -22.62 6.56
CA VAL A 42 -15.19 -22.48 5.72
C VAL A 42 -14.30 -21.38 6.24
N LEU A 43 -14.84 -20.18 6.50
CA LEU A 43 -14.14 -19.03 7.06
C LEU A 43 -14.40 -18.95 8.56
N THR A 44 -13.64 -19.74 9.34
CA THR A 44 -13.67 -19.68 10.80
C THR A 44 -13.04 -18.39 11.32
N ALA A 45 -13.31 -17.99 12.57
CA ALA A 45 -12.77 -16.80 13.19
C ALA A 45 -11.22 -16.75 13.13
N ASP A 46 -10.54 -17.88 13.35
CA ASP A 46 -9.07 -17.96 13.30
C ASP A 46 -8.53 -17.75 11.89
N LYS A 47 -9.20 -18.31 10.87
CA LYS A 47 -8.83 -18.13 9.48
C LYS A 47 -9.06 -16.69 9.01
N GLU A 48 -10.16 -16.09 9.46
CA GLU A 48 -10.45 -14.67 9.23
C GLU A 48 -9.37 -13.78 9.85
N ALA A 49 -9.03 -14.00 11.12
CA ALA A 49 -7.98 -13.25 11.82
C ALA A 49 -6.61 -13.40 11.10
N SER A 50 -6.25 -14.61 10.70
CA SER A 50 -5.03 -14.88 9.95
C SER A 50 -5.00 -14.18 8.58
N LEU A 51 -6.13 -14.16 7.88
CA LEU A 51 -6.27 -13.48 6.59
C LEU A 51 -6.15 -11.97 6.75
N LEU A 52 -6.83 -11.38 7.74
CA LEU A 52 -6.73 -9.95 8.05
C LEU A 52 -5.31 -9.56 8.48
N ALA A 53 -4.65 -10.39 9.29
CA ALA A 53 -3.25 -10.17 9.66
C ALA A 53 -2.35 -10.10 8.43
N ARG A 54 -2.54 -11.00 7.48
CA ARG A 54 -1.79 -11.00 6.21
C ARG A 54 -2.07 -9.73 5.39
N VAL A 55 -3.34 -9.39 5.18
CA VAL A 55 -3.75 -8.18 4.44
C VAL A 55 -3.14 -6.92 5.08
N ASN A 56 -3.25 -6.80 6.40
CA ASN A 56 -2.75 -5.63 7.12
C ASN A 56 -1.24 -5.47 6.98
N LYS A 57 -0.48 -6.57 7.02
CA LYS A 57 0.98 -6.55 6.80
C LYS A 57 1.35 -6.18 5.35
N GLU A 58 0.68 -6.79 4.37
CA GLU A 58 0.94 -6.52 2.95
C GLU A 58 0.59 -5.08 2.55
N ARG A 59 -0.37 -4.47 3.25
CA ARG A 59 -0.85 -3.11 2.98
C ARG A 59 -0.21 -2.03 3.82
N PHE A 60 0.65 -2.40 4.76
CA PHE A 60 1.22 -1.48 5.74
C PHE A 60 0.13 -0.70 6.47
N THR A 61 -0.89 -1.44 6.96
CA THR A 61 -2.01 -0.84 7.67
C THR A 61 -1.52 -0.18 8.95
N ALA A 62 -1.95 1.04 9.19
CA ALA A 62 -1.61 1.77 10.40
C ALA A 62 -2.55 1.39 11.55
N VAL A 63 -1.98 1.17 12.73
CA VAL A 63 -2.70 1.05 14.00
C VAL A 63 -2.34 2.20 14.92
N GLU A 64 -3.28 2.61 15.76
CA GLU A 64 -3.07 3.68 16.72
C GLU A 64 -2.68 3.10 18.08
N VAL A 65 -1.61 3.65 18.65
CA VAL A 65 -1.10 3.29 19.98
C VAL A 65 -0.71 4.55 20.71
N GLU A 66 -1.33 4.83 21.85
CA GLU A 66 -1.02 5.98 22.68
C GLU A 66 -0.95 7.32 21.91
N GLY A 67 -1.93 7.54 21.01
CA GLY A 67 -2.05 8.79 20.23
C GLY A 67 -1.08 8.91 19.04
N ARG A 68 -0.40 7.84 18.66
CA ARG A 68 0.47 7.79 17.49
C ARG A 68 0.19 6.57 16.62
N LYS A 69 0.56 6.64 15.36
CA LYS A 69 0.34 5.56 14.39
C LYS A 69 1.62 4.76 14.16
N VAL A 70 1.48 3.43 14.09
CA VAL A 70 2.54 2.47 13.77
C VAL A 70 2.06 1.59 12.62
N LEU A 71 2.92 1.30 11.65
CA LEU A 71 2.58 0.44 10.51
C LEU A 71 2.76 -1.04 10.87
N LEU A 72 1.77 -1.84 10.54
CA LEU A 72 1.87 -3.29 10.58
C LEU A 72 2.58 -3.77 9.32
N THR A 73 3.77 -4.33 9.47
CA THR A 73 4.60 -4.82 8.36
C THR A 73 5.22 -6.16 8.70
N VAL A 74 5.71 -6.86 7.70
CA VAL A 74 6.47 -8.11 7.91
C VAL A 74 7.77 -7.87 8.69
N HIS A 75 8.31 -6.65 8.64
CA HIS A 75 9.55 -6.28 9.36
C HIS A 75 9.32 -6.03 10.84
N GLY A 76 8.09 -5.70 11.21
CA GLY A 76 7.70 -5.52 12.61
C GLY A 76 7.13 -6.78 13.26
N GLU A 77 6.77 -7.80 12.46
CA GLU A 77 6.19 -9.03 13.00
C GLU A 77 7.21 -9.83 13.80
N MET A 78 6.83 -10.22 15.00
CA MET A 78 7.66 -11.01 15.90
C MET A 78 7.18 -12.48 15.95
N PRO A 79 8.05 -13.45 16.32
CA PRO A 79 7.71 -14.87 16.32
C PRO A 79 6.50 -15.25 17.18
N ASN A 80 6.18 -14.47 18.20
CA ASN A 80 5.01 -14.66 19.08
C ASN A 80 3.72 -14.03 18.53
N GLY A 81 3.75 -13.47 17.30
CA GLY A 81 2.60 -12.82 16.66
C GLY A 81 2.35 -11.37 17.09
N THR A 82 3.19 -10.80 17.96
CA THR A 82 3.18 -9.38 18.29
C THR A 82 3.91 -8.55 17.24
N PHE A 83 3.77 -7.23 17.30
CA PHE A 83 4.45 -6.32 16.38
C PHE A 83 5.40 -5.38 17.12
N LEU A 84 6.59 -5.19 16.56
CA LEU A 84 7.56 -4.25 17.06
C LEU A 84 7.13 -2.82 16.82
N ASP A 85 7.15 -2.02 17.88
CA ASP A 85 7.17 -0.57 17.81
C ASP A 85 8.63 -0.10 17.94
N PRO A 86 9.28 0.24 16.83
CA PRO A 86 10.71 0.55 16.85
C PRO A 86 11.03 1.86 17.55
N LYS A 87 10.07 2.78 17.63
CA LYS A 87 10.27 4.09 18.23
C LYS A 87 10.31 4.02 19.76
N ASN A 88 9.46 3.18 20.34
CA ASN A 88 9.39 2.99 21.79
C ASN A 88 10.10 1.71 22.28
N SER A 89 10.73 0.95 21.37
CA SER A 89 11.40 -0.32 21.69
C SER A 89 10.51 -1.23 22.53
N CYS A 90 9.28 -1.46 22.08
CA CYS A 90 8.32 -2.35 22.73
C CYS A 90 7.55 -3.18 21.71
N SER A 91 6.93 -4.27 22.17
CA SER A 91 6.01 -5.07 21.35
C SER A 91 4.56 -4.62 21.54
N LEU A 92 3.75 -4.83 20.51
CA LEU A 92 2.35 -4.48 20.45
C LEU A 92 1.52 -5.74 20.21
N ASP A 93 0.48 -5.93 21.01
CA ASP A 93 -0.59 -6.88 20.75
C ASP A 93 -1.62 -6.21 19.86
N VAL A 94 -1.94 -6.81 18.70
CA VAL A 94 -2.77 -6.21 17.67
C VAL A 94 -4.03 -7.04 17.43
N ASP A 95 -5.18 -6.41 17.50
CA ASP A 95 -6.43 -6.96 16.94
C ASP A 95 -6.53 -6.52 15.47
N HIS A 96 -6.32 -7.45 14.56
CA HIS A 96 -6.32 -7.20 13.12
C HIS A 96 -7.71 -6.88 12.54
N LYS A 97 -8.78 -7.15 13.27
CA LYS A 97 -10.15 -6.88 12.85
C LYS A 97 -10.56 -5.46 13.20
N SER A 98 -10.35 -5.06 14.44
CA SER A 98 -10.67 -3.72 14.92
C SER A 98 -9.58 -2.68 14.62
N LEU A 99 -8.39 -3.13 14.18
CA LEU A 99 -7.18 -2.29 13.98
C LEU A 99 -6.79 -1.53 15.25
N THR A 100 -7.00 -2.14 16.40
CA THR A 100 -6.57 -1.62 17.69
C THR A 100 -5.29 -2.31 18.13
N ALA A 101 -4.42 -1.57 18.80
CA ALA A 101 -3.18 -2.12 19.32
C ALA A 101 -2.94 -1.63 20.76
N THR A 102 -2.40 -2.52 21.57
CA THR A 102 -1.99 -2.23 22.95
C THR A 102 -0.54 -2.64 23.15
N LYS A 103 0.15 -1.92 24.03
CA LYS A 103 1.51 -2.32 24.40
C LYS A 103 1.47 -3.66 25.10
N SER A 104 2.24 -4.62 24.60
CA SER A 104 2.36 -5.94 25.22
C SER A 104 3.02 -5.83 26.59
N ALA A 105 2.59 -6.67 27.52
CA ALA A 105 3.19 -6.78 28.84
C ALA A 105 4.56 -7.48 28.81
N GLU A 106 4.86 -8.23 27.74
CA GLU A 106 6.11 -8.95 27.59
C GLU A 106 7.22 -8.01 27.11
N PRO A 107 8.37 -7.96 27.80
CA PRO A 107 9.52 -7.20 27.34
C PRO A 107 10.12 -7.83 26.09
N LEU A 108 10.77 -7.01 25.27
CA LEU A 108 11.54 -7.53 24.14
C LEU A 108 12.67 -8.45 24.60
N ALA A 109 12.91 -9.52 23.85
CA ALA A 109 14.05 -10.40 24.09
C ALA A 109 15.37 -9.61 24.02
N ALA A 110 16.30 -9.89 24.92
CA ALA A 110 17.56 -9.15 25.03
C ALA A 110 18.35 -9.07 23.71
N ALA A 111 18.33 -10.15 22.91
CA ALA A 111 18.98 -10.16 21.58
C ALA A 111 18.34 -9.17 20.60
N VAL A 112 17.00 -9.04 20.61
CA VAL A 112 16.27 -8.06 19.79
C VAL A 112 16.61 -6.65 20.26
N GLN A 113 16.59 -6.41 21.57
CA GLN A 113 16.92 -5.10 22.14
C GLN A 113 18.35 -4.66 21.76
N THR A 114 19.32 -5.58 21.87
CA THR A 114 20.71 -5.29 21.47
C THR A 114 20.83 -4.93 20.00
N ALA A 115 20.14 -5.67 19.11
CA ALA A 115 20.17 -5.41 17.68
C ALA A 115 19.53 -4.03 17.35
N LEU A 116 18.44 -3.65 18.03
CA LEU A 116 17.81 -2.34 17.89
C LEU A 116 18.74 -1.21 18.37
N ASP A 117 19.40 -1.39 19.50
CA ASP A 117 20.28 -0.39 20.10
C ASP A 117 21.48 -0.10 19.20
N GLY A 118 22.08 -1.12 18.57
CA GLY A 118 23.19 -0.96 17.65
C GLY A 118 22.86 -0.19 16.37
N ALA A 119 21.63 -0.26 15.92
CA ALA A 119 21.16 0.48 14.75
C ALA A 119 20.47 1.82 15.08
N ARG A 120 20.32 2.16 16.37
CA ARG A 120 19.49 3.26 16.85
C ARG A 120 19.83 4.60 16.19
N GLY A 121 21.11 4.98 16.15
CA GLY A 121 21.52 6.28 15.62
C GLY A 121 21.13 6.48 14.17
N LEU A 122 21.39 5.48 13.30
CA LEU A 122 21.03 5.54 11.88
C LEU A 122 19.52 5.50 11.70
N ARG A 123 18.81 4.64 12.44
CA ARG A 123 17.36 4.53 12.40
C ARG A 123 16.68 5.86 12.75
N GLU A 124 17.11 6.50 13.84
CA GLU A 124 16.51 7.78 14.30
C GLU A 124 16.80 8.93 13.35
N ALA A 125 17.98 8.97 12.75
CA ALA A 125 18.31 9.96 11.73
C ALA A 125 17.40 9.80 10.49
N VAL A 126 17.24 8.57 9.99
CA VAL A 126 16.35 8.28 8.86
C VAL A 126 14.89 8.55 9.22
N ASP A 127 14.41 8.11 10.38
CA ASP A 127 13.02 8.29 10.83
C ASP A 127 12.65 9.78 10.89
N ARG A 128 13.51 10.61 11.44
CA ARG A 128 13.31 12.07 11.56
C ARG A 128 13.19 12.74 10.19
N GLU A 129 14.14 12.52 9.31
CA GLU A 129 14.18 13.16 8.00
C GLU A 129 13.04 12.66 7.09
N MET A 130 12.78 11.35 7.10
CA MET A 130 11.68 10.76 6.34
C MET A 130 10.31 11.22 6.85
N SER A 131 10.11 11.30 8.17
CA SER A 131 8.86 11.83 8.74
C SER A 131 8.62 13.28 8.31
N SER A 132 9.65 14.11 8.29
CA SER A 132 9.58 15.48 7.80
C SER A 132 9.23 15.56 6.32
N TYR A 133 9.89 14.77 5.48
CA TYR A 133 9.62 14.71 4.05
C TYR A 133 8.18 14.25 3.75
N VAL A 134 7.79 13.13 4.34
CA VAL A 134 6.50 12.49 4.07
C VAL A 134 5.33 13.35 4.52
N SER A 135 5.44 14.05 5.65
CA SER A 135 4.38 14.96 6.13
C SER A 135 4.07 16.11 5.16
N GLY A 136 5.05 16.54 4.38
CA GLY A 136 4.87 17.58 3.36
C GLY A 136 4.48 17.06 1.97
N PHE A 137 4.61 15.76 1.73
CA PHE A 137 4.44 15.16 0.40
C PHE A 137 3.18 14.30 0.28
N LEU A 138 2.87 13.48 1.29
CA LEU A 138 1.75 12.54 1.27
C LEU A 138 0.74 12.85 2.38
N PRO A 139 -0.50 13.23 2.05
CA PRO A 139 -1.54 13.45 3.05
C PRO A 139 -1.79 12.17 3.88
N SER A 140 -1.99 12.33 5.19
CA SER A 140 -2.32 11.23 6.12
C SER A 140 -1.31 10.08 6.16
N ALA A 141 -0.09 10.28 5.65
CA ALA A 141 0.91 9.24 5.62
C ALA A 141 1.47 8.92 7.00
N VAL A 142 1.82 7.65 7.16
CA VAL A 142 2.47 7.12 8.36
C VAL A 142 3.83 6.56 7.97
N VAL A 143 4.84 6.85 8.77
CA VAL A 143 6.20 6.34 8.62
C VAL A 143 6.52 5.44 9.80
N THR A 144 7.12 4.29 9.53
CA THR A 144 7.69 3.42 10.56
C THR A 144 9.06 2.94 10.11
N THR A 145 10.08 3.25 10.91
CA THR A 145 11.47 2.95 10.57
C THR A 145 12.03 1.91 11.54
N TYR A 146 12.37 0.74 11.00
CA TYR A 146 13.02 -0.35 11.72
C TYR A 146 14.53 -0.26 11.58
N GLY A 147 15.26 -0.74 12.57
CA GLY A 147 16.72 -0.82 12.52
C GLY A 147 17.20 -2.07 13.22
N SER A 148 18.23 -2.71 12.69
CA SER A 148 18.88 -3.86 13.33
C SER A 148 20.37 -3.88 13.01
N GLU A 149 21.19 -4.27 13.99
CA GLU A 149 22.60 -4.55 13.82
C GLU A 149 22.86 -6.06 13.84
N GLY A 150 23.66 -6.53 12.88
CA GLY A 150 24.14 -7.90 12.76
C GLY A 150 25.53 -7.91 12.14
N ASN A 151 25.70 -8.51 10.97
CA ASN A 151 26.95 -8.40 10.18
C ASN A 151 27.18 -7.01 9.56
N GLY A 152 26.34 -6.07 9.88
CA GLY A 152 26.30 -4.68 9.45
C GLY A 152 25.03 -4.06 10.03
N ILE A 153 24.74 -2.83 9.64
CA ILE A 153 23.51 -2.14 10.05
C ILE A 153 22.50 -2.19 8.91
N LYS A 154 21.28 -2.61 9.24
CA LYS A 154 20.15 -2.58 8.33
C LYS A 154 19.09 -1.63 8.87
N VAL A 155 18.66 -0.67 8.03
CA VAL A 155 17.57 0.25 8.35
C VAL A 155 16.49 0.08 7.28
N ILE A 156 15.23 -0.11 7.71
CA ILE A 156 14.09 -0.30 6.82
C ILE A 156 13.05 0.77 7.16
N CYS A 157 12.78 1.66 6.21
CA CYS A 157 11.77 2.69 6.32
C CYS A 157 10.55 2.31 5.50
N CYS A 158 9.42 2.12 6.16
CA CYS A 158 8.13 1.84 5.56
C CYS A 158 7.25 3.08 5.62
N VAL A 159 6.65 3.42 4.50
CA VAL A 159 5.71 4.54 4.37
C VAL A 159 4.39 4.01 3.82
N SER A 160 3.29 4.46 4.38
CA SER A 160 1.95 4.14 3.89
C SER A 160 1.07 5.37 3.98
N SER A 161 0.38 5.68 2.88
CA SER A 161 -0.69 6.67 2.84
C SER A 161 -1.88 6.06 2.13
N GLN A 162 -3.05 6.16 2.73
CA GLN A 162 -4.29 5.72 2.14
C GLN A 162 -5.33 6.82 2.26
N LEU A 163 -5.96 7.16 1.14
CA LEU A 163 -7.07 8.08 1.07
C LEU A 163 -8.21 7.41 0.32
N ALA A 164 -9.42 7.58 0.82
CA ALA A 164 -10.62 7.10 0.16
C ALA A 164 -11.72 8.13 0.33
N ASP A 165 -12.36 8.49 -0.77
CA ASP A 165 -13.58 9.28 -0.79
C ASP A 165 -14.63 8.49 -1.55
N LEU A 166 -15.34 7.63 -0.82
CA LEU A 166 -16.34 6.73 -1.40
C LEU A 166 -17.55 7.49 -1.94
N ASN A 167 -17.81 8.71 -1.47
CA ASN A 167 -18.90 9.55 -1.99
C ASN A 167 -18.55 10.17 -3.35
N ASN A 168 -17.27 10.39 -3.61
CA ASN A 168 -16.74 10.85 -4.89
C ASN A 168 -16.13 9.72 -5.72
N TYR A 169 -16.43 8.46 -5.37
CA TYR A 169 -16.13 7.25 -6.14
C TYR A 169 -14.64 7.00 -6.40
N TRP A 170 -13.75 7.40 -5.50
CA TRP A 170 -12.33 7.12 -5.64
C TRP A 170 -11.67 6.68 -4.33
N ALA A 171 -10.63 5.90 -4.47
CA ALA A 171 -9.74 5.52 -3.39
C ALA A 171 -8.32 5.36 -3.93
N GLY A 172 -7.33 5.68 -3.11
CA GLY A 172 -5.92 5.54 -3.47
C GLY A 172 -5.08 5.11 -2.29
N ALA A 173 -4.05 4.34 -2.57
CA ALA A 173 -3.04 3.95 -1.61
C ALA A 173 -1.64 4.09 -2.21
N TRP A 174 -0.74 4.67 -1.43
CA TRP A 174 0.68 4.73 -1.67
C TRP A 174 1.40 3.92 -0.61
N ARG A 175 2.33 3.07 -1.01
CA ARG A 175 3.20 2.33 -0.11
C ARG A 175 4.61 2.37 -0.64
N SER A 176 5.57 2.68 0.21
CA SER A 176 6.97 2.52 -0.12
C SER A 176 7.75 1.86 1.01
N GLU A 177 8.71 1.06 0.62
CA GLU A 177 9.64 0.35 1.49
C GLU A 177 11.05 0.63 1.01
N TRP A 178 11.88 1.15 1.90
CA TRP A 178 13.25 1.53 1.61
C TRP A 178 14.20 0.87 2.60
N THR A 179 15.07 0.03 2.11
CA THR A 179 16.05 -0.71 2.90
C THR A 179 17.45 -0.19 2.63
N LEU A 180 18.13 0.28 3.66
CA LEU A 180 19.53 0.62 3.65
C LEU A 180 20.33 -0.46 4.36
N GLU A 181 21.28 -1.08 3.66
CA GLU A 181 22.20 -2.05 4.21
C GLU A 181 23.62 -1.48 4.20
N VAL A 182 24.19 -1.31 5.39
CA VAL A 182 25.53 -0.75 5.61
C VAL A 182 26.45 -1.85 6.10
N PRO A 183 27.50 -2.22 5.35
CA PRO A 183 28.47 -3.19 5.79
C PRO A 183 29.18 -2.76 7.08
N LYS A 184 29.63 -3.69 7.89
CA LYS A 184 30.36 -3.40 9.12
C LYS A 184 31.61 -2.56 8.83
N GLY A 185 31.67 -1.37 9.45
CA GLY A 185 32.77 -0.42 9.23
C GLY A 185 32.72 0.30 7.87
N GLY A 186 31.68 0.11 7.07
CA GLY A 186 31.50 0.81 5.82
C GLY A 186 30.95 2.22 6.02
N SER A 187 31.36 3.14 5.15
CA SER A 187 30.84 4.51 5.09
C SER A 187 29.79 4.72 3.97
N ILE A 188 29.58 3.70 3.15
CA ILE A 188 28.58 3.66 2.06
C ILE A 188 27.77 2.39 2.23
N GLY A 189 26.46 2.54 2.12
CA GLY A 189 25.51 1.43 2.12
C GLY A 189 24.79 1.30 0.79
N THR A 190 24.11 0.17 0.59
CA THR A 190 23.20 -0.06 -0.54
C THR A 190 21.80 0.27 -0.11
N LEU A 191 21.17 1.22 -0.79
CA LEU A 191 19.78 1.59 -0.62
C LEU A 191 18.94 0.90 -1.71
N THR A 192 18.03 0.03 -1.31
CA THR A 192 17.02 -0.56 -2.18
C THR A 192 15.65 -0.02 -1.82
N GLY A 193 14.81 0.22 -2.81
CA GLY A 193 13.48 0.76 -2.61
C GLY A 193 12.43 0.08 -3.48
N LYS A 194 11.23 -0.03 -2.95
CA LYS A 194 10.03 -0.47 -3.68
C LYS A 194 8.90 0.49 -3.38
N VAL A 195 8.30 1.02 -4.44
CA VAL A 195 7.10 1.85 -4.36
C VAL A 195 5.95 1.13 -5.05
N VAL A 196 4.78 1.18 -4.44
CA VAL A 196 3.53 0.60 -4.97
C VAL A 196 2.43 1.62 -4.84
N VAL A 197 1.72 1.84 -5.94
CA VAL A 197 0.53 2.71 -5.99
C VAL A 197 -0.65 1.86 -6.43
N HIS A 198 -1.76 2.02 -5.73
CA HIS A 198 -3.04 1.44 -6.11
C HIS A 198 -4.09 2.53 -6.11
N VAL A 199 -4.73 2.75 -7.26
CA VAL A 199 -5.83 3.72 -7.41
C VAL A 199 -7.06 2.99 -7.92
N HIS A 200 -8.20 3.31 -7.33
CA HIS A 200 -9.50 2.77 -7.70
C HIS A 200 -10.48 3.94 -7.94
N TYR A 201 -11.08 3.96 -9.12
CA TYR A 201 -12.13 4.89 -9.51
C TYR A 201 -13.34 4.12 -10.04
N PHE A 202 -14.55 4.41 -9.53
CA PHE A 202 -15.71 3.55 -9.74
C PHE A 202 -17.04 4.29 -9.99
N GLU A 203 -17.00 5.57 -10.40
CA GLU A 203 -18.22 6.35 -10.73
C GLU A 203 -18.94 5.79 -11.97
N ASP A 204 -18.23 5.71 -13.11
CA ASP A 204 -18.80 5.26 -14.39
C ASP A 204 -18.31 3.84 -14.80
N GLY A 205 -17.82 3.09 -13.85
CA GLY A 205 -17.25 1.76 -14.09
C GLY A 205 -16.28 1.38 -12.99
N ASN A 206 -15.57 0.28 -13.15
CA ASN A 206 -14.57 -0.18 -12.20
C ASN A 206 -13.19 -0.07 -12.87
N VAL A 207 -12.46 1.00 -12.56
CA VAL A 207 -11.11 1.23 -13.05
C VAL A 207 -10.12 1.11 -11.89
N GLN A 208 -9.21 0.17 -11.98
CA GLN A 208 -8.12 0.00 -11.03
C GLN A 208 -6.80 0.19 -11.75
N LEU A 209 -5.92 0.97 -11.16
CA LEU A 209 -4.54 1.14 -11.58
C LEU A 209 -3.63 0.65 -10.46
N ASP A 210 -2.84 -0.37 -10.78
CA ASP A 210 -1.75 -0.86 -9.95
C ASP A 210 -0.43 -0.62 -10.67
N ASP A 211 0.47 0.12 -10.04
CA ASP A 211 1.82 0.30 -10.55
C ASP A 211 2.86 0.17 -9.44
N LYS A 212 4.05 -0.26 -9.82
CA LYS A 212 5.17 -0.48 -8.91
C LYS A 212 6.50 -0.13 -9.55
N ALA A 213 7.39 0.42 -8.75
CA ALA A 213 8.77 0.65 -9.14
C ALA A 213 9.74 0.07 -8.09
N VAL A 214 10.90 -0.35 -8.57
CA VAL A 214 12.01 -0.83 -7.73
C VAL A 214 13.23 0.02 -8.02
N PHE A 215 13.98 0.36 -6.97
CA PHE A 215 15.14 1.23 -7.04
C PHE A 215 16.33 0.58 -6.33
N GLN A 216 17.53 0.87 -6.82
CA GLN A 216 18.77 0.54 -6.14
C GLN A 216 19.77 1.67 -6.34
N LYS A 217 20.36 2.14 -5.24
CA LYS A 217 21.31 3.26 -5.22
C LYS A 217 22.37 3.05 -4.14
N GLU A 218 23.49 3.70 -4.26
CA GLU A 218 24.44 3.85 -3.16
C GLU A 218 24.03 5.03 -2.28
N CYS A 219 24.16 4.86 -0.96
CA CYS A 219 23.81 5.88 0.02
C CYS A 219 24.96 6.08 1.01
N PRO A 220 25.48 7.30 1.16
CA PRO A 220 26.42 7.61 2.23
C PRO A 220 25.79 7.33 3.60
N ALA A 221 26.49 6.56 4.45
CA ALA A 221 25.97 6.03 5.71
C ALA A 221 26.69 6.62 6.94
N GLY A 222 27.36 7.76 6.80
CA GLY A 222 27.93 8.49 7.93
C GLY A 222 26.81 8.96 8.88
N ALA A 223 27.03 8.86 10.18
CA ALA A 223 26.01 9.15 11.20
C ALA A 223 25.36 10.54 11.05
N ASP A 224 26.16 11.53 10.66
CA ASP A 224 25.71 12.94 10.54
C ASP A 224 24.97 13.23 9.23
N VAL A 225 25.10 12.39 8.21
CA VAL A 225 24.59 12.67 6.86
C VAL A 225 23.57 11.66 6.36
N VAL A 226 23.50 10.47 6.98
CA VAL A 226 22.69 9.35 6.48
C VAL A 226 21.21 9.70 6.35
N GLY A 227 20.63 10.39 7.30
CA GLY A 227 19.20 10.77 7.25
C GLY A 227 18.89 11.66 6.05
N ALA A 228 19.70 12.70 5.85
CA ALA A 228 19.54 13.65 4.75
C ALA A 228 19.79 13.01 3.38
N GLU A 229 20.87 12.23 3.21
CA GLU A 229 21.20 11.58 1.94
C GLU A 229 20.20 10.45 1.61
N PHE A 230 19.79 9.66 2.59
CA PHE A 230 18.72 8.67 2.44
C PHE A 230 17.45 9.34 1.91
N THR A 231 16.97 10.36 2.60
CA THR A 231 15.72 11.06 2.26
C THR A 231 15.81 11.76 0.90
N LYS A 232 16.95 12.34 0.56
CA LYS A 232 17.20 12.95 -0.77
C LYS A 232 17.12 11.91 -1.90
N LEU A 233 17.70 10.71 -1.72
CA LEU A 233 17.65 9.63 -2.69
C LEU A 233 16.24 9.06 -2.85
N VAL A 234 15.51 8.88 -1.74
CA VAL A 234 14.11 8.48 -1.72
C VAL A 234 13.25 9.49 -2.45
N LYS A 235 13.31 10.76 -2.06
CA LYS A 235 12.56 11.85 -2.67
C LYS A 235 12.76 11.93 -4.18
N ALA A 236 14.01 11.89 -4.65
CA ALA A 236 14.32 11.94 -6.08
C ALA A 236 13.74 10.72 -6.83
N SER A 237 13.73 9.53 -6.19
CA SER A 237 13.18 8.31 -6.79
C SER A 237 11.66 8.34 -6.85
N GLU A 238 11.00 8.76 -5.78
CA GLU A 238 9.53 8.86 -5.68
C GLU A 238 8.99 9.96 -6.61
N GLN A 239 9.65 11.11 -6.69
CA GLN A 239 9.27 12.18 -7.63
C GLN A 239 9.41 11.75 -9.09
N ASN A 240 10.48 11.02 -9.45
CA ASN A 240 10.63 10.47 -10.79
C ASN A 240 9.55 9.41 -11.11
N PHE A 241 9.16 8.61 -10.14
CA PHE A 241 8.07 7.66 -10.30
C PHE A 241 6.72 8.37 -10.50
N MET A 242 6.43 9.41 -9.71
CA MET A 242 5.21 10.21 -9.86
C MET A 242 5.12 10.89 -11.23
N ALA A 243 6.21 11.48 -11.73
CA ALA A 243 6.24 12.09 -13.06
C ALA A 243 5.92 11.06 -14.16
N LYS A 244 6.45 9.82 -14.04
CA LYS A 244 6.11 8.74 -14.97
C LYS A 244 4.64 8.32 -14.89
N LEU A 245 4.05 8.31 -13.69
CA LEU A 245 2.63 8.03 -13.53
C LEU A 245 1.77 9.10 -14.19
N GLU A 246 2.11 10.38 -14.04
CA GLU A 246 1.42 11.50 -14.70
C GLU A 246 1.47 11.36 -16.23
N ASP A 247 2.63 11.02 -16.79
CA ASP A 247 2.77 10.75 -18.23
C ASP A 247 1.91 9.56 -18.70
N ILE A 248 1.86 8.48 -17.90
CA ILE A 248 1.02 7.31 -18.19
C ILE A 248 -0.45 7.70 -18.17
N TYR A 249 -0.90 8.48 -17.18
CA TYR A 249 -2.27 8.95 -17.09
C TYR A 249 -2.65 9.83 -18.28
N ALA A 250 -1.83 10.79 -18.66
CA ALA A 250 -2.06 11.66 -19.80
C ALA A 250 -2.18 10.84 -21.10
N THR A 251 -1.28 9.89 -21.32
CA THR A 251 -1.27 9.03 -22.52
C THR A 251 -2.43 8.03 -22.52
N MET A 252 -2.80 7.48 -21.33
CA MET A 252 -3.87 6.49 -21.20
C MET A 252 -5.24 7.07 -21.55
N SER A 253 -5.50 8.32 -21.18
CA SER A 253 -6.73 9.01 -21.54
C SER A 253 -6.91 9.10 -23.05
N ASP A 254 -5.86 9.43 -23.78
CA ASP A 254 -5.94 9.73 -25.22
C ASP A 254 -5.78 8.50 -26.13
N SER A 255 -5.13 7.44 -25.69
CA SER A 255 -4.82 6.30 -26.55
C SER A 255 -5.45 4.98 -26.11
N VAL A 256 -5.27 4.58 -24.84
CA VAL A 256 -5.68 3.25 -24.36
C VAL A 256 -7.17 3.19 -24.03
N LEU A 257 -7.67 4.14 -23.25
CA LEU A 257 -9.09 4.15 -22.85
C LEU A 257 -10.01 4.46 -24.04
N GLN A 258 -9.62 5.37 -24.94
CA GLN A 258 -10.34 5.59 -26.19
C GLN A 258 -10.29 4.36 -27.10
N GLY A 259 -9.16 3.67 -27.15
CA GLY A 259 -8.99 2.42 -27.90
C GLY A 259 -9.88 1.27 -27.38
N LEU A 260 -10.04 1.16 -26.06
CA LEU A 260 -10.91 0.18 -25.41
C LEU A 260 -12.40 0.50 -25.61
N ARG A 261 -12.77 1.77 -25.45
CA ARG A 261 -14.17 2.26 -25.66
C ARG A 261 -14.61 2.16 -27.11
N ARG A 262 -13.69 2.12 -28.07
CA ARG A 262 -13.98 2.05 -29.51
C ARG A 262 -14.24 0.65 -30.06
N ARG A 263 -14.25 -0.37 -29.22
CA ARG A 263 -14.55 -1.76 -29.64
C ARG A 263 -15.82 -2.28 -28.99
N LEU A 264 -16.74 -2.73 -29.80
CA LEU A 264 -17.94 -3.42 -29.31
C LEU A 264 -17.55 -4.79 -28.73
N PRO A 265 -18.06 -5.19 -27.54
CA PRO A 265 -17.65 -6.41 -26.86
C PRO A 265 -17.89 -7.70 -27.66
N VAL A 266 -19.00 -7.75 -28.42
CA VAL A 266 -19.41 -8.95 -29.17
C VAL A 266 -18.78 -8.98 -30.56
N THR A 267 -18.84 -7.89 -31.31
CA THR A 267 -18.36 -7.84 -32.69
C THR A 267 -16.89 -7.50 -32.82
N ARG A 268 -16.27 -6.98 -31.73
CA ARG A 268 -14.92 -6.41 -31.70
C ARG A 268 -14.67 -5.35 -32.77
N THR A 269 -15.72 -4.74 -33.27
CA THR A 269 -15.67 -3.67 -34.27
C THR A 269 -15.30 -2.35 -33.59
N LYS A 270 -14.44 -1.56 -34.23
CA LYS A 270 -14.14 -0.21 -33.76
C LYS A 270 -15.39 0.65 -33.87
N PHE A 271 -15.74 1.30 -32.78
CA PHE A 271 -16.85 2.24 -32.72
C PHE A 271 -16.31 3.68 -32.66
N ASP A 272 -16.82 4.54 -33.54
CA ASP A 272 -16.39 5.94 -33.61
C ASP A 272 -17.26 6.80 -32.68
N TRP A 273 -16.77 7.00 -31.46
CA TRP A 273 -17.47 7.75 -30.43
C TRP A 273 -17.61 9.24 -30.78
N ASP A 274 -16.70 9.79 -31.58
CA ASP A 274 -16.72 11.19 -31.94
C ASP A 274 -17.93 11.48 -32.82
N LYS A 275 -18.32 10.53 -33.70
CA LYS A 275 -19.56 10.62 -34.50
C LYS A 275 -20.83 10.55 -33.66
N LEU A 276 -20.82 9.77 -32.57
CA LEU A 276 -21.94 9.69 -31.64
C LEU A 276 -22.10 10.96 -30.80
N ALA A 277 -21.00 11.52 -30.32
CA ALA A 277 -21.04 12.78 -29.58
C ALA A 277 -21.60 13.93 -30.44
N VAL A 278 -21.15 14.02 -31.70
CA VAL A 278 -21.66 15.01 -32.66
C VAL A 278 -23.14 14.77 -32.96
N ALA A 279 -23.58 13.53 -33.15
CA ALA A 279 -24.98 13.19 -33.42
C ALA A 279 -25.89 13.50 -32.23
N ARG A 280 -25.43 13.26 -30.97
CA ARG A 280 -26.16 13.65 -29.77
C ARG A 280 -26.27 15.17 -29.62
N LEU A 281 -25.15 15.89 -29.79
CA LEU A 281 -25.14 17.36 -29.73
C LEU A 281 -26.08 17.97 -30.78
N ALA A 282 -26.07 17.46 -31.99
CA ALA A 282 -26.99 17.90 -33.07
C ALA A 282 -28.47 17.62 -32.72
N GLY A 283 -28.76 16.45 -32.12
CA GLY A 283 -30.12 16.12 -31.67
C GLY A 283 -30.62 16.99 -30.53
N ASP A 284 -29.75 17.33 -29.57
CA ASP A 284 -30.11 18.18 -28.45
C ASP A 284 -30.26 19.66 -28.86
N LEU A 285 -29.45 20.14 -29.79
CA LEU A 285 -29.63 21.48 -30.40
C LEU A 285 -30.89 21.59 -31.20
N GLN A 286 -31.30 20.57 -31.96
CA GLN A 286 -32.56 20.53 -32.67
C GLN A 286 -33.79 20.56 -31.74
N LYS A 287 -33.72 19.84 -30.62
CA LYS A 287 -34.77 19.86 -29.59
C LYS A 287 -34.88 21.23 -28.91
N ALA A 288 -33.74 21.85 -28.58
CA ALA A 288 -33.73 23.19 -27.99
C ALA A 288 -34.29 24.26 -28.93
N ALA A 289 -34.00 24.17 -30.25
CA ALA A 289 -34.53 25.08 -31.26
C ALA A 289 -36.03 24.86 -31.56
N ALA A 290 -36.59 23.69 -31.25
CA ALA A 290 -38.02 23.40 -31.43
C ALA A 290 -38.90 23.87 -30.24
N ILE A 291 -38.28 24.31 -29.14
CA ILE A 291 -38.95 24.78 -27.91
C ILE A 291 -38.91 26.32 -27.81
N SER A 292 -38.17 26.98 -28.69
CA SER A 292 -38.14 28.45 -28.84
C SER A 292 -39.06 28.91 -29.94
#